data_8da993f2fdd0db59a16cbe71b7a15043
#
_entry.id   8da993f2fdd0db59a16cbe71b7a15043
#
_cell.length_a   1.000
_cell.length_b   1.000
_cell.length_c   1.000
_cell.angle_alpha   90.00
_cell.angle_beta   90.00
_cell.angle_gamma   90.00
#
_symmetry.space_group_name_H-M   'P 1'
#
loop_
_entity.id
_entity.type
_entity.pdbx_description
1 polymer ?
#
loop_
_entity_poly.entity_id
_entity_poly.type
_entity_poly.pdbx_seq_one_letter_code
_entity_poly.pdbx_strand_id
1 'polypeptide(L)'
;HEGGMKIDTEVRNVGMKILSNIQDKSFTTVHWTSLLLYKFNEHINRYVNDFKMSNFQCAINDIQILKYTKGGHYKLHCDHGPAVPRTLSLIYFVNEDYEGGDLIFKLINTNNEIKIEKKPNRLIIWPSNFMYPHCVTPVTEGTRYSVVAWAL
;
A
#
# COMPACT_ATOMS: atom_id res chain seq x y z
N HIS A 1 -0.22 -24.55 -16.02
CA HIS A 1 -0.39 -23.19 -16.58
C HIS A 1 -0.13 -22.20 -15.45
N GLU A 2 1.10 -21.67 -15.41
CA GLU A 2 1.50 -20.56 -14.54
C GLU A 2 0.96 -19.26 -15.15
N GLY A 3 -0.21 -18.84 -14.73
CA GLY A 3 -0.80 -17.55 -15.01
C GLY A 3 -0.27 -16.48 -14.05
N GLY A 4 1.05 -16.27 -13.99
CA GLY A 4 1.62 -15.14 -13.29
C GLY A 4 1.25 -13.85 -14.03
N MET A 5 0.54 -12.94 -13.35
CA MET A 5 0.23 -11.61 -13.87
C MET A 5 1.57 -10.93 -14.22
N LYS A 6 1.84 -10.73 -15.52
CA LYS A 6 3.04 -10.03 -15.99
C LYS A 6 2.96 -8.60 -15.49
N ILE A 7 3.84 -8.23 -14.55
CA ILE A 7 3.96 -6.85 -14.07
C ILE A 7 4.58 -6.06 -15.23
N ASP A 8 3.84 -5.07 -15.74
CA ASP A 8 4.38 -4.11 -16.70
C ASP A 8 5.35 -3.19 -15.94
N THR A 9 6.65 -3.39 -16.15
CA THR A 9 7.71 -2.64 -15.46
C THR A 9 7.74 -1.16 -15.83
N GLU A 10 7.10 -0.75 -16.92
CA GLU A 10 6.90 0.66 -17.24
C GLU A 10 5.86 1.32 -16.36
N VAL A 11 4.88 0.55 -15.88
CA VAL A 11 3.82 1.03 -14.98
C VAL A 11 4.22 0.86 -13.52
N ARG A 12 4.80 -0.30 -13.18
CA ARG A 12 5.16 -0.64 -11.79
C ARG A 12 6.47 -1.41 -11.77
N ASN A 13 7.52 -0.80 -11.24
CA ASN A 13 8.82 -1.44 -11.04
C ASN A 13 9.09 -1.59 -9.54
N VAL A 14 8.76 -2.74 -8.98
CA VAL A 14 8.85 -3.03 -7.54
C VAL A 14 9.01 -4.52 -7.28
N GLY A 15 9.91 -4.87 -6.36
CA GLY A 15 9.94 -6.21 -5.79
C GLY A 15 8.81 -6.38 -4.77
N MET A 16 8.11 -7.52 -4.80
CA MET A 16 6.94 -7.75 -3.97
C MET A 16 6.97 -9.14 -3.32
N LYS A 17 6.63 -9.19 -2.02
CA LYS A 17 6.32 -10.43 -1.32
C LYS A 17 4.91 -10.34 -0.76
N ILE A 18 4.03 -11.25 -1.19
CA ILE A 18 2.66 -11.37 -0.66
C ILE A 18 2.74 -12.14 0.66
N LEU A 19 2.30 -11.51 1.75
CA LEU A 19 2.26 -12.13 3.08
C LEU A 19 0.97 -12.93 3.31
N SER A 20 -0.11 -12.55 2.66
CA SER A 20 -1.40 -13.25 2.73
C SER A 20 -1.42 -14.58 1.96
N ASN A 21 -0.30 -14.95 1.31
CA ASN A 21 -0.21 -16.22 0.60
C ASN A 21 -0.18 -17.41 1.58
N ILE A 22 -1.24 -18.20 1.59
CA ILE A 22 -1.43 -19.38 2.45
C ILE A 22 -0.35 -20.47 2.21
N GLN A 23 0.35 -20.44 1.09
CA GLN A 23 1.40 -21.41 0.75
C GLN A 23 2.71 -21.18 1.51
N ASP A 24 2.98 -19.95 1.98
CA ASP A 24 4.16 -19.67 2.81
C ASP A 24 3.87 -20.05 4.26
N LYS A 25 4.31 -21.23 4.66
CA LYS A 25 4.15 -21.79 6.01
C LYS A 25 5.32 -21.47 6.95
N SER A 26 6.19 -20.53 6.60
CA SER A 26 7.26 -20.08 7.49
C SER A 26 6.68 -19.47 8.77
N PHE A 27 7.14 -19.94 9.94
CA PHE A 27 6.73 -19.35 11.23
C PHE A 27 6.94 -17.84 11.29
N THR A 28 8.03 -17.36 10.71
CA THR A 28 8.33 -15.92 10.61
C THR A 28 7.27 -15.20 9.78
N THR A 29 6.91 -15.72 8.62
CA THR A 29 5.88 -15.13 7.77
C THR A 29 4.52 -15.13 8.47
N VAL A 30 4.14 -16.25 9.09
CA VAL A 30 2.88 -16.37 9.85
C VAL A 30 2.83 -15.37 11.01
N HIS A 31 3.92 -15.27 11.78
CA HIS A 31 4.01 -14.32 12.91
C HIS A 31 3.82 -12.88 12.44
N TRP A 32 4.60 -12.43 11.44
CA TRP A 32 4.51 -11.05 10.95
C TRP A 32 3.19 -10.76 10.27
N THR A 33 2.64 -11.71 9.52
CA THR A 33 1.31 -11.55 8.91
C THR A 33 0.24 -11.36 9.99
N SER A 34 0.25 -12.19 11.02
CA SER A 34 -0.72 -12.12 12.13
C SER A 34 -0.59 -10.80 12.90
N LEU A 35 0.64 -10.36 13.19
CA LEU A 35 0.88 -9.09 13.87
C LEU A 35 0.41 -7.90 13.04
N LEU A 36 0.72 -7.89 11.74
CA LEU A 36 0.32 -6.82 10.83
C LEU A 36 -1.20 -6.78 10.66
N LEU A 37 -1.86 -7.93 10.49
CA LEU A 37 -3.32 -8.03 10.44
C LEU A 37 -3.95 -7.44 11.70
N TYR A 38 -3.47 -7.84 12.87
CA TYR A 38 -3.96 -7.31 14.15
C TYR A 38 -3.81 -5.79 14.22
N LYS A 39 -2.61 -5.27 13.95
CA LYS A 39 -2.32 -3.85 14.04
C LYS A 39 -3.07 -3.02 12.99
N PHE A 40 -3.14 -3.48 11.77
CA PHE A 40 -3.85 -2.77 10.71
C PHE A 40 -5.36 -2.74 10.96
N ASN A 41 -5.95 -3.83 11.45
CA ASN A 41 -7.37 -3.84 11.83
C ASN A 41 -7.66 -2.90 13.03
N GLU A 42 -6.76 -2.83 14.02
CA GLU A 42 -6.85 -1.84 15.11
C GLU A 42 -6.92 -0.41 14.56
N HIS A 43 -6.05 -0.07 13.60
CA HIS A 43 -6.03 1.25 12.98
C HIS A 43 -7.19 1.52 12.03
N ILE A 44 -7.69 0.49 11.31
CA ILE A 44 -8.94 0.61 10.53
C ILE A 44 -10.11 0.94 11.44
N ASN A 45 -10.25 0.22 12.57
CA ASN A 45 -11.32 0.49 13.53
C ASN A 45 -11.24 1.92 14.10
N ARG A 46 -10.04 2.39 14.39
CA ARG A 46 -9.83 3.78 14.80
C ARG A 46 -10.24 4.76 13.70
N TYR A 47 -9.80 4.54 12.45
CA TYR A 47 -10.17 5.34 11.29
C TYR A 47 -11.69 5.42 11.12
N VAL A 48 -12.39 4.28 11.18
CA VAL A 48 -13.85 4.19 11.07
C VAL A 48 -14.54 5.01 12.18
N ASN A 49 -14.02 4.94 13.40
CA ASN A 49 -14.55 5.68 14.55
C ASN A 49 -14.30 7.19 14.44
N ASP A 50 -13.08 7.59 14.06
CA ASP A 50 -12.70 9.00 13.92
C ASP A 50 -13.53 9.71 12.85
N PHE A 51 -13.86 9.00 11.76
CA PHE A 51 -14.74 9.51 10.70
C PHE A 51 -16.24 9.23 10.92
N LYS A 52 -16.62 8.65 12.07
CA LYS A 52 -18.01 8.33 12.43
C LYS A 52 -18.74 7.53 11.35
N MET A 53 -18.07 6.59 10.73
CA MET A 53 -18.62 5.74 9.67
C MET A 53 -19.47 4.63 10.27
N SER A 54 -20.72 4.95 10.63
CA SER A 54 -21.65 3.96 11.15
C SER A 54 -21.96 2.87 10.11
N ASN A 55 -22.04 1.63 10.57
CA ASN A 55 -22.30 0.45 9.73
C ASN A 55 -21.25 0.13 8.65
N PHE A 56 -20.07 0.75 8.73
CA PHE A 56 -18.97 0.43 7.86
C PHE A 56 -18.23 -0.81 8.38
N GLN A 57 -18.14 -1.84 7.55
CA GLN A 57 -17.39 -3.05 7.84
C GLN A 57 -16.46 -3.35 6.66
N CYS A 58 -15.22 -3.59 6.93
CA CYS A 58 -14.27 -4.09 5.96
C CYS A 58 -13.25 -4.99 6.64
N ALA A 59 -12.66 -5.88 5.88
CA ALA A 59 -11.62 -6.79 6.36
C ALA A 59 -10.41 -6.74 5.44
N ILE A 60 -9.21 -6.81 6.00
CA ILE A 60 -7.99 -6.87 5.21
C ILE A 60 -7.98 -8.19 4.42
N ASN A 61 -7.84 -8.06 3.12
CA ASN A 61 -7.82 -9.17 2.18
C ASN A 61 -6.40 -9.48 1.68
N ASP A 62 -5.56 -8.47 1.55
CA ASP A 62 -4.21 -8.63 1.02
C ASP A 62 -3.20 -7.77 1.77
N ILE A 63 -2.04 -8.35 2.09
CA ILE A 63 -0.88 -7.66 2.67
C ILE A 63 0.36 -8.01 1.85
N GLN A 64 1.11 -6.99 1.45
CA GLN A 64 2.31 -7.14 0.64
C GLN A 64 3.47 -6.32 1.22
N ILE A 65 4.66 -6.90 1.26
CA ILE A 65 5.91 -6.17 1.45
C ILE A 65 6.40 -5.73 0.07
N LEU A 66 6.68 -4.44 -0.07
CA LEU A 66 7.19 -3.84 -1.28
C LEU A 66 8.63 -3.37 -1.08
N LYS A 67 9.48 -3.68 -2.07
CA LYS A 67 10.88 -3.25 -2.13
C LYS A 67 11.11 -2.48 -3.43
N TYR A 68 11.38 -1.19 -3.31
CA TYR A 68 11.75 -0.33 -4.44
C TYR A 68 13.25 -0.06 -4.38
N THR A 69 13.99 -0.57 -5.35
CA THR A 69 15.40 -0.24 -5.57
C THR A 69 15.53 0.94 -6.52
N LYS A 70 16.74 1.39 -6.83
CA LYS A 70 16.99 2.50 -7.76
C LYS A 70 16.19 2.33 -9.07
N GLY A 71 15.46 3.36 -9.47
CA GLY A 71 14.52 3.36 -10.60
C GLY A 71 13.15 2.75 -10.27
N GLY A 72 13.00 2.12 -9.11
CA GLY A 72 11.71 1.55 -8.67
C GLY A 72 10.66 2.63 -8.50
N HIS A 73 9.46 2.40 -9.04
CA HIS A 73 8.37 3.38 -9.05
C HIS A 73 7.01 2.69 -9.21
N TYR A 74 5.95 3.47 -9.04
CA TYR A 74 4.60 3.09 -9.42
C TYR A 74 3.89 4.32 -9.99
N LYS A 75 3.47 4.24 -11.27
CA LYS A 75 2.80 5.35 -11.96
C LYS A 75 1.46 5.67 -11.29
N LEU A 76 0.90 6.81 -11.66
CA LEU A 76 -0.39 7.30 -11.15
C LEU A 76 -1.50 6.27 -11.39
N HIS A 77 -2.18 5.89 -10.31
CA HIS A 77 -3.26 4.90 -10.32
C HIS A 77 -4.22 5.13 -9.15
N CYS A 78 -5.35 4.44 -9.20
CA CYS A 78 -6.25 4.23 -8.07
C CYS A 78 -6.24 2.74 -7.71
N ASP A 79 -6.41 2.42 -6.45
CA ASP A 79 -6.35 1.03 -5.99
C ASP A 79 -7.65 0.25 -6.24
N HIS A 80 -8.79 0.94 -6.28
CA HIS A 80 -10.08 0.35 -6.58
C HIS A 80 -10.28 0.16 -8.09
N GLY A 81 -10.78 -1.00 -8.46
CA GLY A 81 -11.18 -1.30 -9.84
C GLY A 81 -12.27 -2.37 -9.90
N PRO A 82 -12.94 -2.55 -11.05
CA PRO A 82 -14.03 -3.52 -11.17
C PRO A 82 -13.63 -4.96 -10.85
N ALA A 83 -12.39 -5.34 -11.17
CA ALA A 83 -11.86 -6.67 -10.88
C ALA A 83 -11.34 -6.82 -9.45
N VAL A 84 -11.07 -5.72 -8.76
CA VAL A 84 -10.52 -5.69 -7.40
C VAL A 84 -11.22 -4.59 -6.61
N PRO A 85 -12.36 -4.87 -5.97
CA PRO A 85 -13.20 -3.87 -5.31
C PRO A 85 -12.64 -3.49 -3.92
N ARG A 86 -11.49 -2.81 -3.87
CA ARG A 86 -10.85 -2.35 -2.65
C ARG A 86 -11.60 -1.16 -2.07
N THR A 87 -11.80 -1.16 -0.75
CA THR A 87 -12.51 -0.09 -0.02
C THR A 87 -11.54 0.86 0.66
N LEU A 88 -10.58 0.32 1.41
CA LEU A 88 -9.51 1.10 2.04
C LEU A 88 -8.14 0.57 1.60
N SER A 89 -7.22 1.51 1.41
CA SER A 89 -5.81 1.26 1.16
C SER A 89 -5.00 1.71 2.37
N LEU A 90 -3.98 0.93 2.70
CA LEU A 90 -3.05 1.21 3.79
C LEU A 90 -1.62 1.11 3.28
N ILE A 91 -0.77 2.03 3.72
CA ILE A 91 0.67 1.95 3.52
C ILE A 91 1.40 2.26 4.81
N TYR A 92 2.31 1.38 5.19
CA TYR A 92 3.20 1.53 6.33
C TYR A 92 4.63 1.73 5.85
N PHE A 93 5.25 2.83 6.25
CA PHE A 93 6.63 3.15 5.94
C PHE A 93 7.58 2.42 6.88
N VAL A 94 8.44 1.58 6.32
CA VAL A 94 9.40 0.77 7.10
C VAL A 94 10.67 1.56 7.36
N ASN A 95 11.16 2.33 6.37
CA ASN A 95 12.41 3.09 6.45
C ASN A 95 12.29 4.45 5.77
N GLU A 96 13.31 5.29 5.95
CA GLU A 96 13.41 6.63 5.34
C GLU A 96 14.78 6.91 4.72
N ASP A 97 15.73 5.98 4.84
CA ASP A 97 17.11 6.08 4.37
C ASP A 97 17.22 5.82 2.85
N TYR A 98 16.44 6.56 2.06
CA TYR A 98 16.44 6.53 0.60
C TYR A 98 16.06 7.90 0.03
N GLU A 99 16.45 8.17 -1.22
CA GLU A 99 16.08 9.38 -1.95
C GLU A 99 15.07 9.07 -3.07
N GLY A 100 14.20 10.04 -3.39
CA GLY A 100 13.04 9.79 -4.25
C GLY A 100 12.04 8.88 -3.59
N GLY A 101 11.33 8.05 -4.37
CA GLY A 101 10.36 7.08 -3.84
C GLY A 101 9.21 7.72 -3.05
N ASP A 102 8.87 8.95 -3.38
CA ASP A 102 7.84 9.73 -2.66
C ASP A 102 6.44 9.20 -2.97
N LEU A 103 5.62 9.04 -1.95
CA LEU A 103 4.18 8.82 -2.12
C LEU A 103 3.51 10.17 -2.35
N ILE A 104 2.88 10.33 -3.51
CA ILE A 104 2.21 11.57 -3.92
C ILE A 104 0.76 11.27 -4.26
N PHE A 105 -0.17 12.02 -3.66
CA PHE A 105 -1.57 12.05 -4.03
C PHE A 105 -1.85 13.23 -4.94
N LYS A 106 -2.56 13.00 -6.05
CA LYS A 106 -3.07 14.04 -6.94
C LYS A 106 -4.43 14.49 -6.47
N LEU A 107 -4.64 15.80 -6.31
CA LEU A 107 -5.96 16.32 -5.99
C LEU A 107 -6.79 16.45 -7.27
N ILE A 108 -8.00 15.87 -7.24
CA ILE A 108 -8.91 15.87 -8.39
C ILE A 108 -9.29 17.32 -8.76
N ASN A 109 -9.36 17.57 -10.06
CA ASN A 109 -9.71 18.87 -10.65
C ASN A 109 -8.75 20.02 -10.32
N THR A 110 -7.55 19.72 -9.86
CA THR A 110 -6.51 20.70 -9.60
C THR A 110 -5.17 20.21 -10.11
N ASN A 111 -4.19 21.10 -10.20
CA ASN A 111 -2.80 20.74 -10.44
C ASN A 111 -2.01 20.51 -9.14
N ASN A 112 -2.71 20.52 -8.00
CA ASN A 112 -2.07 20.38 -6.71
C ASN A 112 -1.81 18.91 -6.37
N GLU A 113 -0.74 18.70 -5.63
CA GLU A 113 -0.30 17.40 -5.15
C GLU A 113 -0.06 17.45 -3.64
N ILE A 114 -0.33 16.33 -2.98
CA ILE A 114 0.05 16.15 -1.57
C ILE A 114 1.17 15.12 -1.54
N LYS A 115 2.36 15.57 -1.21
CA LYS A 115 3.51 14.70 -0.94
C LYS A 115 3.44 14.25 0.52
N ILE A 116 3.42 12.95 0.74
CA ILE A 116 3.47 12.38 2.09
C ILE A 116 4.92 12.38 2.56
N GLU A 117 5.14 13.01 3.71
CA GLU A 117 6.44 12.95 4.37
C GLU A 117 6.81 11.51 4.71
N LYS A 118 7.95 11.06 4.20
CA LYS A 118 8.51 9.74 4.54
C LYS A 118 9.01 9.75 5.99
N LYS A 119 8.50 8.81 6.77
CA LYS A 119 8.86 8.66 8.18
C LYS A 119 8.65 7.21 8.60
N PRO A 120 9.66 6.53 9.17
CA PRO A 120 9.50 5.18 9.69
C PRO A 120 8.37 5.11 10.72
N ASN A 121 7.70 3.99 10.77
CA ASN A 121 6.56 3.74 11.65
C ASN A 121 5.32 4.62 11.38
N ARG A 122 5.25 5.28 10.22
CA ARG A 122 4.04 5.98 9.77
C ARG A 122 3.13 5.04 9.01
N LEU A 123 1.87 5.00 9.41
CA LEU A 123 0.79 4.34 8.68
C LEU A 123 -0.13 5.41 8.08
N ILE A 124 -0.44 5.29 6.80
CA ILE A 124 -1.42 6.12 6.08
C ILE A 124 -2.57 5.21 5.68
N ILE A 125 -3.80 5.67 5.88
CA ILE A 125 -5.04 4.99 5.48
C ILE A 125 -5.86 5.96 4.64
N TRP A 126 -6.37 5.49 3.50
CA TRP A 126 -7.22 6.30 2.62
C TRP A 126 -8.25 5.44 1.87
N PRO A 127 -9.38 6.03 1.41
CA PRO A 127 -10.32 5.35 0.53
C PRO A 127 -9.63 4.96 -0.79
N SER A 128 -9.82 3.73 -1.24
CA SER A 128 -9.14 3.20 -2.44
C SER A 128 -9.66 3.75 -3.76
N ASN A 129 -10.77 4.52 -3.72
CA ASN A 129 -11.53 4.95 -4.89
C ASN A 129 -10.82 6.03 -5.73
N PHE A 130 -11.48 6.48 -6.80
CA PHE A 130 -10.98 7.45 -7.77
C PHE A 130 -10.66 8.84 -7.20
N MET A 131 -11.15 9.17 -6.00
CA MET A 131 -10.88 10.44 -5.33
C MET A 131 -9.43 10.56 -4.83
N TYR A 132 -8.71 9.45 -4.74
CA TYR A 132 -7.35 9.38 -4.19
C TYR A 132 -6.35 8.75 -5.18
N PRO A 133 -6.22 9.31 -6.41
CA PRO A 133 -5.19 8.86 -7.33
C PRO A 133 -3.82 9.18 -6.74
N HIS A 134 -2.90 8.23 -6.81
CA HIS A 134 -1.59 8.35 -6.20
C HIS A 134 -0.51 7.64 -7.00
N CYS A 135 0.73 7.99 -6.73
CA CYS A 135 1.90 7.39 -7.35
C CYS A 135 3.05 7.27 -6.35
N VAL A 136 4.03 6.46 -6.72
CA VAL A 136 5.35 6.43 -6.07
C VAL A 136 6.37 6.89 -7.10
N THR A 137 7.06 8.00 -6.81
CA THR A 137 8.11 8.53 -7.69
C THR A 137 9.30 7.57 -7.76
N PRO A 138 10.15 7.62 -8.80
CA PRO A 138 11.33 6.78 -8.86
C PRO A 138 12.24 6.97 -7.66
N VAL A 139 12.71 5.86 -7.08
CA VAL A 139 13.80 5.88 -6.10
C VAL A 139 15.08 6.24 -6.83
N THR A 140 15.80 7.26 -6.36
CA THR A 140 17.05 7.73 -6.98
C THR A 140 18.27 7.18 -6.29
N GLU A 141 18.19 6.97 -4.95
CA GLU A 141 19.25 6.40 -4.13
C GLU A 141 18.68 5.58 -2.99
N GLY A 142 19.41 4.55 -2.54
CA GLY A 142 19.01 3.65 -1.47
C GLY A 142 17.93 2.64 -1.89
N THR A 143 17.20 2.14 -0.89
CA THR A 143 16.11 1.17 -1.10
C THR A 143 14.93 1.53 -0.20
N ARG A 144 13.76 1.72 -0.80
CA ARG A 144 12.52 1.97 -0.07
C ARG A 144 11.81 0.66 0.26
N TYR A 145 11.48 0.47 1.52
CA TYR A 145 10.61 -0.61 1.98
C TYR A 145 9.29 -0.05 2.51
N SER A 146 8.20 -0.70 2.15
CA SER A 146 6.88 -0.42 2.70
C SER A 146 6.05 -1.70 2.81
N VAL A 147 5.09 -1.70 3.72
CA VAL A 147 4.04 -2.70 3.77
C VAL A 147 2.76 -2.06 3.30
N VAL A 148 2.10 -2.65 2.32
CA VAL A 148 0.79 -2.21 1.85
C VAL A 148 -0.26 -3.25 2.17
N ALA A 149 -1.47 -2.79 2.43
CA ALA A 149 -2.61 -3.67 2.64
C ALA A 149 -3.86 -3.03 2.04
N TRP A 150 -4.84 -3.88 1.73
CA TRP A 150 -6.14 -3.45 1.24
C TRP A 150 -7.24 -4.17 1.98
N ALA A 151 -8.29 -3.42 2.30
CA ALA A 151 -9.52 -3.95 2.86
C ALA A 151 -10.65 -3.89 1.83
N LEU A 152 -11.49 -4.93 1.86
CA LEU A 152 -12.70 -5.09 1.05
C LEU A 152 -13.94 -4.90 1.91
#